data_548f47013c11564ee42254ff1a902931
#
_entry.id   548f47013c11564ee42254ff1a902931
#
_cell.length_a   1.000
_cell.length_b   1.000
_cell.length_c   1.000
_cell.angle_alpha   90.00
_cell.angle_beta   90.00
_cell.angle_gamma   90.00
#
_symmetry.space_group_name_H-M   'P 1'
#
loop_
_entity.id
_entity.type
_entity.pdbx_description
1 polymer ?
#
loop_
_entity_poly.entity_id
_entity_poly.type
_entity_poly.pdbx_seq_one_letter_code
_entity_poly.pdbx_strand_id
1 'polypeptide(L)'
;MPDVLLLGAGTLAGAVARDTRVTGPGGASVVVSAADTWSTADHPRARALSLERNIPWIPVRAELGRVVIGPFERPGEPGCADCAEQRRRANRLHSRAHDTVLADHRDELEGRPSAWLTGLAADTVAALVADEIDRSARGRARTSNALLYLDLRTLEVTRHAFLPDPMCPVCGGLDDDTEDAARIVLRPRRKLAPGRYRVRDLAAHRDALAATYVDAECGLIRLLARDSDAGSVIAAAWMGLRDGATEGGYGRTRRYESSELVAILEALERHGGMFPGGRRTVVRGSRTELRDRALDPVELGLYPPGRRPPGYEPFDPDRRYDWVWGYSFRRDAPILVPETYAYYRVHASKKGRFVYEISNGCALGGCREEAILHGVLEVAERDAFLMTWYARMPVPRIDLGSARGPTVPLIAEAIRAETGYDVMAFDTTLEQGIPCVWVMAVDPSSRDDRPAAVCAAGSHLDPESAVENALSELGSILPDLVRRYPAERDRARAMVDDPSRVREMADHSLLYGTREAFSRLDFLVDTPHTVRFADMRRPAALRHTDLGDDVRELARRYLDAGLDVIVVDQTTPEHRAFDLSCVKVIIPGTLPMTFGHDQRRIDGIPRLRDVPHRLGYRDAPLAPSGVNPHPHPFP
;
A
#
# COMPACT_ATOMS: atom_id res chain seq x y z
N MET A 1 -13.86 28.37 35.70
CA MET A 1 -14.51 28.46 34.38
C MET A 1 -13.49 29.03 33.40
N PRO A 2 -13.24 28.37 32.26
CA PRO A 2 -12.30 28.87 31.25
C PRO A 2 -12.85 30.12 30.56
N ASP A 3 -11.95 31.05 30.20
CA ASP A 3 -12.28 32.28 29.47
C ASP A 3 -12.36 31.97 27.96
N VAL A 4 -13.55 32.13 27.37
CA VAL A 4 -13.88 31.67 26.02
C VAL A 4 -14.34 32.84 25.15
N LEU A 5 -13.83 32.88 23.91
CA LEU A 5 -14.44 33.64 22.82
C LEU A 5 -15.43 32.74 22.09
N LEU A 6 -16.72 32.96 22.31
CA LEU A 6 -17.77 32.13 21.73
C LEU A 6 -18.29 32.72 20.42
N LEU A 7 -18.35 31.94 19.38
CA LEU A 7 -18.98 32.21 18.09
C LEU A 7 -20.17 31.27 17.87
N GLY A 8 -21.21 31.80 17.23
CA GLY A 8 -22.44 31.04 16.96
C GLY A 8 -23.58 31.47 17.92
N ALA A 9 -24.73 30.89 17.66
CA ALA A 9 -25.96 31.12 18.41
C ALA A 9 -26.77 29.80 18.48
N GLY A 10 -27.79 29.77 19.36
CA GLY A 10 -28.67 28.60 19.51
C GLY A 10 -28.45 27.84 20.81
N THR A 11 -28.94 26.63 20.86
CA THR A 11 -28.98 25.76 22.03
C THR A 11 -27.58 25.38 22.54
N LEU A 12 -26.69 24.95 21.62
CA LEU A 12 -25.29 24.58 21.95
C LEU A 12 -24.51 25.81 22.46
N ALA A 13 -24.57 26.93 21.74
CA ALA A 13 -23.88 28.15 22.15
C ALA A 13 -24.37 28.63 23.50
N GLY A 14 -25.70 28.62 23.75
CA GLY A 14 -26.28 28.97 25.02
C GLY A 14 -25.86 28.05 26.18
N ALA A 15 -25.73 26.74 25.93
CA ALA A 15 -25.24 25.80 26.93
C ALA A 15 -23.76 26.04 27.26
N VAL A 16 -22.91 26.19 26.24
CA VAL A 16 -21.47 26.51 26.43
C VAL A 16 -21.28 27.81 27.19
N ALA A 17 -22.11 28.84 26.93
CA ALA A 17 -22.04 30.10 27.62
C ALA A 17 -22.38 30.01 29.13
N ARG A 18 -23.17 29.02 29.56
CA ARG A 18 -23.47 28.76 30.99
C ARG A 18 -22.30 28.11 31.72
N ASP A 19 -21.57 27.22 31.06
CA ASP A 19 -20.49 26.41 31.65
C ASP A 19 -19.10 27.04 31.52
N THR A 20 -18.99 28.13 30.75
CA THR A 20 -17.73 28.85 30.51
C THR A 20 -17.89 30.34 30.85
N ARG A 21 -16.78 31.08 30.97
CA ARG A 21 -16.81 32.53 31.06
C ARG A 21 -16.65 33.13 29.67
N VAL A 22 -17.73 33.56 29.06
CA VAL A 22 -17.67 34.24 27.77
C VAL A 22 -17.04 35.63 27.94
N THR A 23 -15.96 35.88 27.23
CA THR A 23 -15.19 37.11 27.26
C THR A 23 -15.05 37.71 25.86
N GLY A 24 -14.73 39.02 25.81
CA GLY A 24 -14.32 39.61 24.52
C GLY A 24 -12.97 39.08 24.04
N PRO A 25 -12.61 39.40 22.79
CA PRO A 25 -11.39 38.86 22.17
C PRO A 25 -10.11 39.05 22.98
N GLY A 26 -10.00 40.16 23.78
CA GLY A 26 -8.81 40.49 24.56
C GLY A 26 -8.58 39.65 25.82
N GLY A 27 -9.60 38.91 26.31
CA GLY A 27 -9.52 38.11 27.54
C GLY A 27 -9.66 36.63 27.35
N ALA A 28 -9.94 36.17 26.14
CA ALA A 28 -10.18 34.74 25.86
C ALA A 28 -8.89 33.92 25.77
N SER A 29 -8.94 32.73 26.33
CA SER A 29 -7.86 31.71 26.24
C SER A 29 -8.11 30.65 25.16
N VAL A 30 -9.32 30.58 24.60
CA VAL A 30 -9.74 29.65 23.56
C VAL A 30 -10.90 30.24 22.76
N VAL A 31 -10.96 29.90 21.46
CA VAL A 31 -12.13 30.16 20.62
C VAL A 31 -13.01 28.89 20.63
N VAL A 32 -14.32 29.06 20.81
CA VAL A 32 -15.31 27.99 20.60
C VAL A 32 -16.27 28.44 19.52
N SER A 33 -16.47 27.66 18.47
CA SER A 33 -17.55 27.87 17.50
C SER A 33 -18.61 26.78 17.68
N ALA A 34 -19.86 27.18 17.95
CA ALA A 34 -20.97 26.27 18.25
C ALA A 34 -22.13 26.49 17.30
N ALA A 35 -22.55 25.44 16.60
CA ALA A 35 -23.66 25.43 15.65
C ALA A 35 -24.64 24.28 15.94
N ASP A 36 -25.96 24.62 16.06
CA ASP A 36 -27.03 23.61 16.23
C ASP A 36 -27.33 22.83 14.96
N THR A 37 -26.61 23.11 13.87
CA THR A 37 -26.78 22.59 12.53
C THR A 37 -25.49 22.05 11.98
N TRP A 38 -25.51 21.52 10.75
CA TRP A 38 -24.31 21.06 10.03
C TRP A 38 -23.40 22.20 9.55
N SER A 39 -23.75 23.45 9.85
CA SER A 39 -23.05 24.63 9.34
C SER A 39 -21.62 24.73 9.84
N THR A 40 -20.72 25.07 8.93
CA THR A 40 -19.32 25.43 9.18
C THR A 40 -19.04 26.90 8.89
N ALA A 41 -20.08 27.72 8.80
CA ALA A 41 -19.98 29.13 8.39
C ALA A 41 -19.06 29.96 9.31
N ASP A 42 -19.03 29.65 10.61
CA ASP A 42 -18.16 30.33 11.57
C ASP A 42 -16.71 29.82 11.59
N HIS A 43 -16.39 28.69 10.93
CA HIS A 43 -15.05 28.09 10.98
C HIS A 43 -13.95 29.02 10.43
N PRO A 44 -14.11 29.70 9.26
CA PRO A 44 -13.07 30.62 8.76
C PRO A 44 -12.81 31.79 9.75
N ARG A 45 -13.86 32.33 10.34
CA ARG A 45 -13.75 33.41 11.33
C ARG A 45 -13.09 32.92 12.62
N ALA A 46 -13.49 31.77 13.13
CA ALA A 46 -12.91 31.16 14.32
C ALA A 46 -11.41 30.91 14.16
N ARG A 47 -11.02 30.34 13.02
CA ARG A 47 -9.61 30.11 12.69
C ARG A 47 -8.82 31.41 12.54
N ALA A 48 -9.38 32.43 11.89
CA ALA A 48 -8.72 33.71 11.75
C ALA A 48 -8.44 34.33 13.14
N LEU A 49 -9.41 34.30 14.04
CA LEU A 49 -9.26 34.80 15.42
C LEU A 49 -8.26 33.97 16.24
N SER A 50 -8.26 32.63 16.05
CA SER A 50 -7.30 31.71 16.66
C SER A 50 -5.87 32.06 16.25
N LEU A 51 -5.62 32.23 14.94
CA LEU A 51 -4.32 32.62 14.40
C LEU A 51 -3.88 34.02 14.85
N GLU A 52 -4.77 35.03 14.75
CA GLU A 52 -4.48 36.42 15.15
C GLU A 52 -4.07 36.52 16.60
N ARG A 53 -4.73 35.74 17.48
CA ARG A 53 -4.53 35.79 18.92
C ARG A 53 -3.56 34.76 19.46
N ASN A 54 -3.12 33.84 18.61
CA ASN A 54 -2.33 32.68 19.00
C ASN A 54 -2.96 31.84 20.13
N ILE A 55 -4.29 31.67 20.07
CA ILE A 55 -5.06 30.85 21.01
C ILE A 55 -5.73 29.68 20.28
N PRO A 56 -5.94 28.53 20.94
CA PRO A 56 -6.55 27.38 20.29
C PRO A 56 -8.03 27.62 19.95
N TRP A 57 -8.54 26.75 19.05
CA TRP A 57 -9.93 26.73 18.64
C TRP A 57 -10.51 25.33 18.74
N ILE A 58 -11.78 25.22 19.17
CA ILE A 58 -12.53 23.95 19.17
C ILE A 58 -13.89 24.17 18.48
N PRO A 59 -14.14 23.52 17.33
CA PRO A 59 -15.46 23.51 16.68
C PRO A 59 -16.40 22.53 17.36
N VAL A 60 -17.68 22.89 17.41
CA VAL A 60 -18.80 22.10 17.93
C VAL A 60 -19.98 22.27 16.99
N ARG A 61 -20.52 21.18 16.46
CA ARG A 61 -21.68 21.26 15.56
C ARG A 61 -22.58 20.02 15.65
N ALA A 62 -23.87 20.22 15.47
CA ALA A 62 -24.83 19.13 15.36
C ALA A 62 -24.89 18.62 13.91
N GLU A 63 -24.75 17.32 13.73
CA GLU A 63 -24.86 16.63 12.45
C GLU A 63 -25.97 15.57 12.56
N LEU A 64 -27.22 15.94 12.17
CA LEU A 64 -28.37 15.04 12.26
C LEU A 64 -28.53 14.44 13.67
N GLY A 65 -28.22 13.17 13.85
CA GLY A 65 -28.39 12.42 15.10
C GLY A 65 -27.20 12.48 16.06
N ARG A 66 -26.18 13.32 15.82
CA ARG A 66 -24.99 13.41 16.68
C ARG A 66 -24.46 14.85 16.79
N VAL A 67 -23.67 15.12 17.82
CA VAL A 67 -22.84 16.32 17.92
C VAL A 67 -21.39 15.93 17.74
N VAL A 68 -20.67 16.68 16.90
CA VAL A 68 -19.23 16.56 16.66
C VAL A 68 -18.51 17.65 17.43
N ILE A 69 -17.55 17.28 18.29
CA ILE A 69 -16.74 18.17 19.11
C ILE A 69 -15.28 18.01 18.71
N GLY A 70 -14.61 19.09 18.33
CA GLY A 70 -13.20 19.10 17.97
C GLY A 70 -12.96 19.01 16.45
N PRO A 71 -11.67 18.90 16.04
CA PRO A 71 -10.49 18.73 16.89
C PRO A 71 -10.14 20.00 17.66
N PHE A 72 -9.33 19.87 18.73
CA PHE A 72 -8.74 21.00 19.43
C PHE A 72 -7.56 21.52 18.59
N GLU A 73 -7.85 22.51 17.75
CA GLU A 73 -6.90 23.06 16.76
C GLU A 73 -6.02 24.12 17.43
N ARG A 74 -4.69 23.96 17.27
CA ARG A 74 -3.70 24.94 17.76
C ARG A 74 -3.05 25.65 16.59
N PRO A 75 -2.83 26.97 16.68
CA PRO A 75 -2.11 27.72 15.65
C PRO A 75 -0.73 27.12 15.36
N GLY A 76 -0.43 26.86 14.08
CA GLY A 76 0.85 26.33 13.65
C GLY A 76 1.07 24.84 13.89
N GLU A 77 0.15 24.13 14.53
CA GLU A 77 0.24 22.68 14.71
C GLU A 77 -0.60 21.95 13.63
N PRO A 78 -0.12 20.79 13.13
CA PRO A 78 -0.91 19.97 12.21
C PRO A 78 -2.06 19.25 12.92
N GLY A 79 -3.15 18.96 12.18
CA GLY A 79 -4.31 18.24 12.71
C GLY A 79 -5.55 19.11 12.88
N CYS A 80 -5.79 19.99 11.91
CA CYS A 80 -6.93 20.90 11.90
C CYS A 80 -8.27 20.21 11.58
N ALA A 81 -9.37 20.96 11.68
CA ALA A 81 -10.72 20.51 11.37
C ALA A 81 -10.86 20.01 9.91
N ASP A 82 -10.12 20.62 8.97
CA ASP A 82 -10.10 20.17 7.56
C ASP A 82 -9.41 18.81 7.40
N CYS A 83 -8.34 18.53 8.17
CA CYS A 83 -7.75 17.18 8.22
C CYS A 83 -8.79 16.15 8.65
N ALA A 84 -9.50 16.41 9.77
CA ALA A 84 -10.51 15.50 10.26
C ALA A 84 -11.62 15.27 9.21
N GLU A 85 -12.12 16.34 8.56
CA GLU A 85 -13.18 16.21 7.56
C GLU A 85 -12.70 15.45 6.31
N GLN A 86 -11.47 15.64 5.86
CA GLN A 86 -10.90 14.87 4.74
C GLN A 86 -10.79 13.37 5.08
N ARG A 87 -10.36 13.01 6.29
CA ARG A 87 -10.32 11.61 6.76
C ARG A 87 -11.73 11.02 6.86
N ARG A 88 -12.67 11.77 7.44
CA ARG A 88 -14.08 11.36 7.51
C ARG A 88 -14.67 11.12 6.11
N ARG A 89 -14.43 12.05 5.18
CA ARG A 89 -14.92 11.92 3.79
C ARG A 89 -14.34 10.69 3.11
N ALA A 90 -13.05 10.41 3.26
CA ALA A 90 -12.41 9.23 2.70
C ALA A 90 -13.00 7.92 3.26
N ASN A 91 -13.39 7.90 4.54
CA ASN A 91 -13.91 6.71 5.21
C ASN A 91 -15.42 6.49 5.00
N ARG A 92 -16.17 7.49 4.52
CA ARG A 92 -17.61 7.34 4.23
C ARG A 92 -17.84 6.30 3.14
N LEU A 93 -18.68 5.32 3.44
CA LEU A 93 -19.22 4.44 2.41
C LEU A 93 -20.09 5.29 1.47
N HIS A 94 -19.92 5.10 0.16
CA HIS A 94 -20.66 5.87 -0.84
C HIS A 94 -20.45 7.39 -0.74
N SER A 95 -19.20 7.84 -0.51
CA SER A 95 -18.86 9.27 -0.34
C SER A 95 -19.45 10.19 -1.42
N ARG A 96 -19.48 9.75 -2.70
CA ARG A 96 -20.06 10.53 -3.81
C ARG A 96 -21.56 10.77 -3.64
N ALA A 97 -22.32 9.73 -3.27
CA ALA A 97 -23.76 9.87 -3.01
C ALA A 97 -24.02 10.80 -1.83
N HIS A 98 -23.23 10.67 -0.76
CA HIS A 98 -23.28 11.55 0.39
C HIS A 98 -22.96 13.01 0.01
N ASP A 99 -21.92 13.26 -0.79
CA ASP A 99 -21.56 14.59 -1.28
C ASP A 99 -22.69 15.21 -2.13
N THR A 100 -23.38 14.39 -2.96
CA THR A 100 -24.56 14.83 -3.73
C THR A 100 -25.68 15.24 -2.81
N VAL A 101 -26.05 14.42 -1.81
CA VAL A 101 -27.10 14.75 -0.84
C VAL A 101 -26.77 16.03 -0.07
N LEU A 102 -25.50 16.19 0.37
CA LEU A 102 -25.07 17.42 1.05
C LEU A 102 -25.16 18.65 0.14
N ALA A 103 -24.85 18.51 -1.15
CA ALA A 103 -24.94 19.63 -2.10
C ALA A 103 -26.40 20.02 -2.38
N ASP A 104 -27.26 19.01 -2.61
CA ASP A 104 -28.67 19.22 -2.98
C ASP A 104 -29.52 19.77 -1.81
N HIS A 105 -29.16 19.44 -0.57
CA HIS A 105 -29.89 19.81 0.66
C HIS A 105 -29.08 20.73 1.59
N ARG A 106 -28.07 21.42 1.08
CA ARG A 106 -27.17 22.27 1.88
C ARG A 106 -27.93 23.27 2.73
N ASP A 107 -28.80 24.07 2.12
CA ASP A 107 -29.53 25.14 2.82
C ASP A 107 -30.42 24.59 3.95
N GLU A 108 -30.99 23.41 3.74
CA GLU A 108 -31.81 22.73 4.76
C GLU A 108 -30.97 22.19 5.92
N LEU A 109 -29.84 21.56 5.61
CA LEU A 109 -28.93 20.98 6.61
C LEU A 109 -28.19 22.05 7.43
N GLU A 110 -27.84 23.15 6.79
CA GLU A 110 -27.17 24.29 7.45
C GLU A 110 -28.15 25.22 8.14
N GLY A 111 -29.43 25.31 7.70
CA GLY A 111 -30.43 26.20 8.22
C GLY A 111 -31.33 25.63 9.32
N ARG A 112 -31.42 24.29 9.45
CA ARG A 112 -32.35 23.64 10.41
C ARG A 112 -31.58 22.94 11.53
N PRO A 113 -31.85 23.34 12.82
CA PRO A 113 -31.31 22.63 13.97
C PRO A 113 -31.73 21.15 13.98
N SER A 114 -30.88 20.29 14.52
CA SER A 114 -31.21 18.87 14.69
C SER A 114 -32.43 18.70 15.62
N ALA A 115 -33.46 17.99 15.16
CA ALA A 115 -34.64 17.71 15.97
C ALA A 115 -34.35 16.84 17.22
N TRP A 116 -33.19 16.21 17.28
CA TRP A 116 -32.71 15.40 18.40
C TRP A 116 -31.91 16.19 19.43
N LEU A 117 -31.57 17.47 19.15
CA LEU A 117 -30.79 18.32 20.04
C LEU A 117 -31.66 18.81 21.20
N THR A 118 -31.68 18.07 22.31
CA THR A 118 -32.37 18.41 23.54
C THR A 118 -31.52 19.30 24.45
N GLY A 119 -32.12 19.95 25.45
CA GLY A 119 -31.39 20.69 26.46
C GLY A 119 -30.39 19.84 27.23
N LEU A 120 -30.74 18.58 27.57
CA LEU A 120 -29.84 17.66 28.24
C LEU A 120 -28.62 17.31 27.37
N ALA A 121 -28.82 17.06 26.06
CA ALA A 121 -27.72 16.83 25.13
C ALA A 121 -26.81 18.06 25.03
N ALA A 122 -27.37 19.26 24.96
CA ALA A 122 -26.61 20.49 24.89
C ALA A 122 -25.81 20.75 26.18
N ASP A 123 -26.35 20.51 27.37
CA ASP A 123 -25.65 20.62 28.65
C ASP A 123 -24.53 19.56 28.75
N THR A 124 -24.75 18.35 28.24
CA THR A 124 -23.70 17.30 28.12
C THR A 124 -22.55 17.78 27.23
N VAL A 125 -22.86 18.35 26.05
CA VAL A 125 -21.86 18.93 25.16
C VAL A 125 -21.07 20.05 25.83
N ALA A 126 -21.76 20.95 26.53
CA ALA A 126 -21.12 22.08 27.23
C ALA A 126 -20.12 21.58 28.30
N ALA A 127 -20.51 20.59 29.09
CA ALA A 127 -19.63 19.95 30.06
C ALA A 127 -18.40 19.27 29.39
N LEU A 128 -18.59 18.59 28.26
CA LEU A 128 -17.49 18.01 27.50
C LEU A 128 -16.54 19.08 26.95
N VAL A 129 -17.06 20.18 26.43
CA VAL A 129 -16.26 21.31 25.92
C VAL A 129 -15.45 21.95 27.04
N ALA A 130 -16.07 22.21 28.20
CA ALA A 130 -15.39 22.76 29.35
C ALA A 130 -14.27 21.85 29.86
N ASP A 131 -14.52 20.54 29.95
CA ASP A 131 -13.50 19.53 30.32
C ASP A 131 -12.35 19.47 29.28
N GLU A 132 -12.65 19.55 27.97
CA GLU A 132 -11.62 19.58 26.93
C GLU A 132 -10.73 20.82 27.02
N ILE A 133 -11.29 22.00 27.33
CA ILE A 133 -10.53 23.24 27.53
C ILE A 133 -9.61 23.08 28.74
N ASP A 134 -10.14 22.60 29.87
CA ASP A 134 -9.36 22.35 31.08
C ASP A 134 -8.25 21.31 30.87
N ARG A 135 -8.54 20.23 30.15
CA ARG A 135 -7.55 19.22 29.78
C ARG A 135 -6.48 19.78 28.85
N SER A 136 -6.89 20.63 27.90
CA SER A 136 -5.96 21.26 26.96
C SER A 136 -4.94 22.15 27.66
N ALA A 137 -5.35 22.89 28.68
CA ALA A 137 -4.45 23.69 29.51
C ALA A 137 -3.38 22.85 30.23
N ARG A 138 -3.63 21.55 30.41
CA ARG A 138 -2.71 20.56 31.00
C ARG A 138 -2.00 19.67 29.95
N GLY A 139 -2.13 19.97 28.67
CA GLY A 139 -1.58 19.16 27.57
C GLY A 139 -2.24 17.77 27.39
N ARG A 140 -3.49 17.58 27.81
CA ARG A 140 -4.18 16.28 27.84
C ARG A 140 -5.55 16.30 27.14
N ALA A 141 -5.78 17.23 26.21
CA ALA A 141 -7.04 17.26 25.45
C ALA A 141 -7.27 15.93 24.73
N ARG A 142 -8.46 15.36 24.88
CA ARG A 142 -8.85 14.11 24.17
C ARG A 142 -9.07 14.35 22.68
N THR A 143 -9.39 15.59 22.31
CA THR A 143 -9.64 16.00 20.93
C THR A 143 -8.38 16.54 20.22
N SER A 144 -7.19 16.42 20.82
CA SER A 144 -5.93 16.59 20.06
C SER A 144 -5.81 15.50 19.01
N ASN A 145 -5.86 15.86 17.73
CA ASN A 145 -5.92 14.93 16.60
C ASN A 145 -7.03 13.85 16.76
N ALA A 146 -8.18 14.27 17.29
CA ALA A 146 -9.34 13.41 17.45
C ALA A 146 -10.63 14.23 17.47
N LEU A 147 -11.75 13.54 17.24
CA LEU A 147 -13.10 14.07 17.43
C LEU A 147 -13.77 13.33 18.59
N LEU A 148 -14.65 14.00 19.32
CA LEU A 148 -15.65 13.35 20.16
C LEU A 148 -17.00 13.44 19.46
N TYR A 149 -17.72 12.31 19.40
CA TYR A 149 -19.10 12.24 18.95
C TYR A 149 -20.00 11.99 20.15
N LEU A 150 -21.04 12.78 20.30
CA LEU A 150 -22.15 12.52 21.19
C LEU A 150 -23.36 12.06 20.35
N ASP A 151 -23.79 10.82 20.47
CA ASP A 151 -25.06 10.36 19.87
C ASP A 151 -26.24 11.03 20.61
N LEU A 152 -27.09 11.75 19.87
CA LEU A 152 -28.19 12.53 20.46
C LEU A 152 -29.35 11.69 20.98
N ARG A 153 -29.42 10.39 20.65
CA ARG A 153 -30.47 9.49 21.11
C ARG A 153 -30.07 8.72 22.36
N THR A 154 -28.80 8.32 22.45
CA THR A 154 -28.28 7.48 23.54
C THR A 154 -27.44 8.24 24.54
N LEU A 155 -26.94 9.44 24.18
CA LEU A 155 -25.94 10.22 24.89
C LEU A 155 -24.59 9.50 25.05
N GLU A 156 -24.35 8.47 24.25
CA GLU A 156 -23.06 7.79 24.20
C GLU A 156 -22.01 8.72 23.60
N VAL A 157 -20.82 8.74 24.23
CA VAL A 157 -19.67 9.52 23.76
C VAL A 157 -18.61 8.56 23.21
N THR A 158 -18.27 8.73 21.94
CA THR A 158 -17.19 7.99 21.28
C THR A 158 -16.06 8.93 20.90
N ARG A 159 -14.83 8.40 20.84
CA ARG A 159 -13.63 9.15 20.43
C ARG A 159 -13.06 8.56 19.17
N HIS A 160 -12.82 9.41 18.17
CA HIS A 160 -12.34 9.07 16.85
C HIS A 160 -11.01 9.76 16.57
N ALA A 161 -9.91 9.00 16.61
CA ALA A 161 -8.56 9.51 16.39
C ALA A 161 -8.22 9.56 14.90
N PHE A 162 -7.42 10.55 14.51
CA PHE A 162 -6.89 10.66 13.16
C PHE A 162 -5.43 11.12 13.16
N LEU A 163 -4.70 10.77 12.14
CA LEU A 163 -3.41 11.36 11.84
C LEU A 163 -3.59 12.60 10.98
N PRO A 164 -2.86 13.70 11.28
CA PRO A 164 -2.84 14.88 10.44
C PRO A 164 -2.56 14.53 8.98
N ASP A 165 -3.19 15.24 8.07
CA ASP A 165 -2.99 15.03 6.66
C ASP A 165 -1.87 15.95 6.13
N PRO A 166 -0.72 15.40 5.70
CA PRO A 166 0.39 16.21 5.23
C PRO A 166 0.06 17.02 3.97
N MET A 167 -0.96 16.61 3.22
CA MET A 167 -1.46 17.31 2.04
C MET A 167 -2.68 18.18 2.33
N CYS A 168 -2.98 18.49 3.60
CA CYS A 168 -4.07 19.35 3.98
C CYS A 168 -3.83 20.78 3.46
N PRO A 169 -4.82 21.41 2.77
CA PRO A 169 -4.65 22.77 2.25
C PRO A 169 -4.52 23.86 3.33
N VAL A 170 -4.88 23.51 4.59
CA VAL A 170 -4.90 24.46 5.72
C VAL A 170 -3.66 24.31 6.61
N CYS A 171 -3.34 23.11 7.06
CA CYS A 171 -2.25 22.89 8.01
C CYS A 171 -1.19 21.91 7.48
N GLY A 172 -1.36 21.39 6.26
CA GLY A 172 -0.36 20.53 5.63
C GLY A 172 0.90 21.31 5.24
N GLY A 173 2.04 20.63 5.29
CA GLY A 173 3.32 21.20 4.91
C GLY A 173 4.25 20.06 4.51
N LEU A 174 4.37 19.79 3.21
CA LEU A 174 5.36 18.87 2.67
C LEU A 174 6.60 19.67 2.29
N ASP A 175 7.76 19.20 2.78
CA ASP A 175 9.04 19.68 2.29
C ASP A 175 9.18 19.38 0.80
N ASP A 176 9.94 20.20 0.09
CA ASP A 176 10.28 19.95 -1.29
C ASP A 176 11.14 18.69 -1.42
N ASP A 177 10.87 17.94 -2.47
CA ASP A 177 11.71 16.81 -2.85
C ASP A 177 13.00 17.33 -3.49
N THR A 178 14.13 17.18 -2.76
CA THR A 178 15.43 17.73 -3.15
C THR A 178 16.47 16.64 -3.32
N GLU A 179 17.52 16.96 -4.08
CA GLU A 179 18.67 16.07 -4.32
C GLU A 179 19.32 15.62 -3.00
N ASP A 180 19.57 16.55 -2.07
CA ASP A 180 20.20 16.25 -0.79
C ASP A 180 19.34 15.33 0.09
N ALA A 181 18.01 15.52 0.06
CA ALA A 181 17.07 14.72 0.82
C ALA A 181 16.96 13.27 0.34
N ALA A 182 17.26 13.01 -0.94
CA ALA A 182 17.26 11.68 -1.52
C ALA A 182 18.55 10.89 -1.22
N ARG A 183 19.60 11.53 -0.72
CA ARG A 183 20.87 10.85 -0.41
C ARG A 183 20.68 9.80 0.68
N ILE A 184 21.07 8.56 0.39
CA ILE A 184 20.98 7.44 1.31
C ILE A 184 22.38 7.14 1.89
N VAL A 185 22.43 7.16 3.21
CA VAL A 185 23.58 6.65 3.97
C VAL A 185 23.07 5.46 4.79
N LEU A 186 23.48 4.26 4.43
CA LEU A 186 23.12 3.05 5.17
C LEU A 186 23.77 3.08 6.55
N ARG A 187 22.94 3.08 7.58
CA ARG A 187 23.37 3.10 8.98
C ARG A 187 23.44 1.67 9.54
N PRO A 188 24.33 1.41 10.50
CA PRO A 188 24.31 0.14 11.23
C PRO A 188 22.95 -0.11 11.90
N ARG A 189 22.36 -1.25 11.60
CA ARG A 189 21.03 -1.68 12.12
C ARG A 189 21.10 -3.13 12.58
N ARG A 190 21.25 -3.32 13.87
CA ARG A 190 21.30 -4.68 14.43
C ARG A 190 20.00 -5.43 14.18
N LYS A 191 20.10 -6.64 13.63
CA LYS A 191 18.96 -7.55 13.44
C LYS A 191 18.55 -8.22 14.74
N LEU A 192 17.30 -8.66 14.83
CA LEU A 192 16.80 -9.46 15.97
C LEU A 192 17.54 -10.82 16.09
N ALA A 193 17.86 -11.42 14.94
CA ALA A 193 18.69 -12.62 14.82
C ALA A 193 19.30 -12.68 13.41
N PRO A 194 20.42 -13.40 13.19
CA PRO A 194 21.09 -13.45 11.89
C PRO A 194 20.19 -13.83 10.70
N GLY A 195 19.22 -14.71 10.91
CA GLY A 195 18.24 -15.13 9.87
C GLY A 195 16.93 -14.34 9.89
N ARG A 196 16.78 -13.33 10.75
CA ARG A 196 15.59 -12.47 10.83
C ARG A 196 15.95 -11.08 10.32
N TYR A 197 15.50 -10.74 9.15
CA TYR A 197 15.78 -9.47 8.46
C TYR A 197 14.86 -8.34 8.95
N ARG A 198 14.73 -8.21 10.27
CA ARG A 198 13.91 -7.24 10.99
C ARG A 198 14.72 -6.62 12.13
N VAL A 199 14.53 -5.29 12.34
CA VAL A 199 15.21 -4.55 13.42
C VAL A 199 14.42 -4.55 14.72
N ARG A 200 13.10 -4.77 14.65
CA ARG A 200 12.22 -4.85 15.83
C ARG A 200 11.06 -5.81 15.61
N ASP A 201 10.51 -6.33 16.70
CA ASP A 201 9.32 -7.18 16.67
C ASP A 201 8.06 -6.30 16.77
N LEU A 202 7.42 -6.08 15.62
CA LEU A 202 6.19 -5.29 15.54
C LEU A 202 4.98 -6.03 16.13
N ALA A 203 5.05 -7.37 16.34
CA ALA A 203 3.95 -8.11 16.95
C ALA A 203 3.66 -7.63 18.37
N ALA A 204 4.70 -7.25 19.13
CA ALA A 204 4.55 -6.66 20.46
C ALA A 204 3.86 -5.28 20.47
N HIS A 205 3.74 -4.64 19.31
CA HIS A 205 3.18 -3.30 19.15
C HIS A 205 1.86 -3.28 18.36
N ARG A 206 1.27 -4.45 18.07
CA ARG A 206 0.06 -4.58 17.25
C ARG A 206 -1.09 -3.68 17.73
N ASP A 207 -1.39 -3.70 19.03
CA ASP A 207 -2.50 -2.93 19.57
C ASP A 207 -2.25 -1.41 19.50
N ALA A 208 -1.01 -0.98 19.69
CA ALA A 208 -0.61 0.41 19.52
C ALA A 208 -0.70 0.85 18.05
N LEU A 209 -0.30 -0.02 17.09
CA LEU A 209 -0.48 0.22 15.66
C LEU A 209 -1.96 0.34 15.31
N ALA A 210 -2.79 -0.59 15.76
CA ALA A 210 -4.23 -0.54 15.54
C ALA A 210 -4.84 0.75 16.13
N ALA A 211 -4.51 1.12 17.36
CA ALA A 211 -4.99 2.35 17.99
C ALA A 211 -4.54 3.64 17.27
N THR A 212 -3.41 3.59 16.55
CA THR A 212 -2.88 4.74 15.81
C THR A 212 -3.53 4.91 14.43
N TYR A 213 -3.79 3.80 13.74
CA TYR A 213 -4.17 3.84 12.32
C TYR A 213 -5.60 3.44 12.04
N VAL A 214 -6.24 2.65 12.93
CA VAL A 214 -7.56 2.07 12.68
C VAL A 214 -8.64 2.84 13.44
N ASP A 215 -9.51 3.51 12.70
CA ASP A 215 -10.72 4.16 13.21
C ASP A 215 -11.75 4.26 12.08
N ALA A 216 -12.97 3.81 12.34
CA ALA A 216 -14.01 3.73 11.32
C ALA A 216 -14.42 5.08 10.72
N GLU A 217 -14.32 6.16 11.50
CA GLU A 217 -14.72 7.52 11.10
C GLU A 217 -13.55 8.33 10.55
N CYS A 218 -12.39 8.28 11.21
CA CYS A 218 -11.28 9.20 10.97
C CYS A 218 -9.93 8.52 10.75
N GLY A 219 -9.82 7.19 10.88
CA GLY A 219 -8.56 6.47 10.72
C GLY A 219 -8.02 6.51 9.31
N LEU A 220 -6.73 6.26 9.17
CA LEU A 220 -6.13 5.95 7.88
C LEU A 220 -6.69 4.62 7.34
N ILE A 221 -6.92 3.69 8.24
CA ILE A 221 -7.60 2.41 7.99
C ILE A 221 -8.98 2.49 8.64
N ARG A 222 -10.03 2.37 7.83
CA ARG A 222 -11.42 2.46 8.31
C ARG A 222 -11.96 1.15 8.87
N LEU A 223 -11.43 0.02 8.43
CA LEU A 223 -11.92 -1.31 8.80
C LEU A 223 -10.78 -2.32 8.79
N LEU A 224 -10.67 -3.05 9.88
CA LEU A 224 -9.83 -4.25 9.98
C LEU A 224 -10.78 -5.45 10.10
N ALA A 225 -10.80 -6.28 9.06
CA ALA A 225 -11.71 -7.43 8.97
C ALA A 225 -10.94 -8.75 8.95
N ARG A 226 -11.55 -9.80 9.49
CA ARG A 226 -11.08 -11.18 9.39
C ARG A 226 -11.93 -11.90 8.37
N ASP A 227 -11.28 -12.72 7.54
CA ASP A 227 -11.98 -13.64 6.64
C ASP A 227 -12.00 -15.03 7.25
N SER A 228 -13.21 -15.57 7.42
CA SER A 228 -13.42 -16.91 7.99
C SER A 228 -13.72 -17.99 6.95
N ASP A 229 -13.89 -17.61 5.67
CA ASP A 229 -14.37 -18.53 4.64
C ASP A 229 -13.26 -19.28 3.88
N ALA A 230 -11.99 -18.91 4.09
CA ALA A 230 -10.92 -19.30 3.19
C ALA A 230 -10.03 -20.48 3.67
N GLY A 231 -10.36 -21.15 4.78
CA GLY A 231 -9.50 -22.22 5.34
C GLY A 231 -8.11 -21.74 5.78
N SER A 232 -7.69 -20.54 5.40
CA SER A 232 -6.48 -19.85 5.84
C SER A 232 -6.80 -18.63 6.70
N VAL A 233 -5.86 -18.23 7.54
CA VAL A 233 -6.03 -17.11 8.47
C VAL A 233 -5.73 -15.81 7.75
N ILE A 234 -6.77 -15.18 7.18
CA ILE A 234 -6.67 -13.94 6.42
C ILE A 234 -7.23 -12.78 7.26
N ALA A 235 -6.57 -11.64 7.17
CA ALA A 235 -7.11 -10.36 7.60
C ALA A 235 -6.97 -9.32 6.49
N ALA A 236 -7.90 -8.36 6.44
CA ALA A 236 -7.88 -7.26 5.48
C ALA A 236 -8.01 -5.92 6.22
N ALA A 237 -7.16 -4.97 5.87
CA ALA A 237 -7.17 -3.60 6.37
C ALA A 237 -7.59 -2.66 5.23
N TRP A 238 -8.79 -2.08 5.34
CA TRP A 238 -9.38 -1.27 4.27
C TRP A 238 -9.19 0.22 4.52
N MET A 239 -8.64 0.91 3.54
CA MET A 239 -8.46 2.37 3.51
C MET A 239 -9.44 3.02 2.55
N GLY A 240 -10.01 4.15 2.95
CA GLY A 240 -10.68 5.07 2.04
C GLY A 240 -9.65 6.01 1.39
N LEU A 241 -9.75 6.24 0.09
CA LEU A 241 -8.87 7.12 -0.65
C LEU A 241 -9.52 8.47 -0.95
N ARG A 242 -8.71 9.50 -1.23
CA ARG A 242 -9.18 10.86 -1.54
C ARG A 242 -10.08 10.95 -2.78
N ASP A 243 -9.90 10.05 -3.74
CA ASP A 243 -10.71 9.96 -4.97
C ASP A 243 -12.02 9.17 -4.77
N GLY A 244 -12.32 8.74 -3.54
CA GLY A 244 -13.48 7.95 -3.18
C GLY A 244 -13.35 6.45 -3.48
N ALA A 245 -12.19 6.01 -3.98
CA ALA A 245 -11.89 4.59 -4.11
C ALA A 245 -11.54 3.97 -2.74
N THR A 246 -11.45 2.66 -2.72
CA THR A 246 -11.03 1.89 -1.56
C THR A 246 -9.78 1.08 -1.93
N GLU A 247 -8.82 1.01 -1.03
CA GLU A 247 -7.64 0.16 -1.16
C GLU A 247 -7.51 -0.73 0.07
N GLY A 248 -6.97 -1.95 -0.09
CA GLY A 248 -6.83 -2.91 1.00
C GLY A 248 -5.41 -3.40 1.18
N GLY A 249 -4.96 -3.58 2.42
CA GLY A 249 -3.81 -4.40 2.76
C GLY A 249 -4.29 -5.75 3.26
N TYR A 250 -3.56 -6.83 2.97
CA TYR A 250 -3.93 -8.20 3.30
C TYR A 250 -2.83 -8.90 4.07
N GLY A 251 -3.18 -9.51 5.18
CA GLY A 251 -2.28 -10.36 5.95
C GLY A 251 -2.70 -11.81 5.85
N ARG A 252 -1.75 -12.68 5.56
CA ARG A 252 -1.93 -14.11 5.38
C ARG A 252 -0.87 -14.84 6.20
N THR A 253 -1.26 -15.26 7.40
CA THR A 253 -0.35 -15.95 8.32
C THR A 253 -1.08 -17.11 9.00
N ARG A 254 -0.46 -17.72 10.02
CA ARG A 254 -1.06 -18.83 10.77
C ARG A 254 -1.91 -18.37 11.97
N ARG A 255 -2.01 -17.05 12.24
CA ARG A 255 -2.73 -16.48 13.38
C ARG A 255 -3.39 -15.18 12.99
N TYR A 256 -4.62 -14.96 13.45
CA TYR A 256 -5.35 -13.73 13.13
C TYR A 256 -4.61 -12.47 13.58
N GLU A 257 -4.03 -12.48 14.77
CA GLU A 257 -3.28 -11.32 15.29
C GLU A 257 -2.09 -10.95 14.38
N SER A 258 -1.39 -11.96 13.87
CA SER A 258 -0.28 -11.75 12.92
C SER A 258 -0.79 -11.31 11.56
N SER A 259 -1.91 -11.86 11.09
CA SER A 259 -2.53 -11.48 9.83
C SER A 259 -3.05 -10.05 9.87
N GLU A 260 -3.68 -9.63 10.97
CA GLU A 260 -4.10 -8.24 11.17
C GLU A 260 -2.92 -7.27 11.16
N LEU A 261 -1.82 -7.63 11.84
CA LEU A 261 -0.61 -6.83 11.82
C LEU A 261 -0.06 -6.67 10.40
N VAL A 262 0.06 -7.78 9.64
CA VAL A 262 0.56 -7.74 8.26
C VAL A 262 -0.39 -6.92 7.38
N ALA A 263 -1.72 -7.08 7.55
CA ALA A 263 -2.70 -6.29 6.81
C ALA A 263 -2.58 -4.78 7.06
N ILE A 264 -2.38 -4.36 8.32
CA ILE A 264 -2.13 -2.96 8.68
C ILE A 264 -0.84 -2.47 8.00
N LEU A 265 0.26 -3.24 8.08
CA LEU A 265 1.54 -2.84 7.52
C LEU A 265 1.48 -2.76 5.98
N GLU A 266 0.82 -3.69 5.30
CA GLU A 266 0.63 -3.63 3.85
C GLU A 266 -0.27 -2.46 3.44
N ALA A 267 -1.33 -2.15 4.19
CA ALA A 267 -2.14 -0.97 3.94
C ALA A 267 -1.30 0.32 4.05
N LEU A 268 -0.41 0.42 5.05
CA LEU A 268 0.52 1.54 5.19
C LEU A 268 1.52 1.61 4.03
N GLU A 269 2.09 0.48 3.61
CA GLU A 269 2.97 0.41 2.45
C GLU A 269 2.28 0.96 1.19
N ARG A 270 1.06 0.48 0.90
CA ARG A 270 0.24 0.96 -0.22
C ARG A 270 -0.05 2.45 -0.11
N HIS A 271 -0.34 2.96 1.10
CA HIS A 271 -0.53 4.40 1.33
C HIS A 271 0.69 5.21 0.88
N GLY A 272 1.90 4.79 1.20
CA GLY A 272 3.14 5.45 0.77
C GLY A 272 3.41 5.37 -0.72
N GLY A 273 3.07 4.23 -1.35
CA GLY A 273 3.35 3.97 -2.76
C GLY A 273 2.39 4.62 -3.76
N MET A 274 1.19 5.02 -3.31
CA MET A 274 0.18 5.55 -4.23
C MET A 274 0.44 6.98 -4.68
N PHE A 275 0.79 7.87 -3.75
CA PHE A 275 0.93 9.32 -4.00
C PHE A 275 2.15 9.90 -3.27
N PRO A 276 2.75 10.99 -3.74
CA PRO A 276 3.90 11.63 -3.09
C PRO A 276 3.50 12.36 -1.79
N GLY A 277 3.10 11.59 -0.77
CA GLY A 277 2.66 12.08 0.54
C GLY A 277 3.79 12.38 1.53
N GLY A 278 5.05 12.07 1.19
CA GLY A 278 6.21 12.32 2.04
C GLY A 278 6.94 13.61 1.73
N ARG A 279 6.97 13.99 0.44
CA ARG A 279 7.62 15.19 -0.10
C ARG A 279 6.85 15.72 -1.29
N ARG A 280 6.98 17.02 -1.56
CA ARG A 280 6.34 17.69 -2.69
C ARG A 280 7.22 17.56 -3.94
N THR A 281 6.69 16.97 -5.00
CA THR A 281 7.36 16.92 -6.31
C THR A 281 7.52 18.33 -6.87
N VAL A 282 8.75 18.74 -7.11
CA VAL A 282 9.07 20.10 -7.59
C VAL A 282 9.86 20.10 -8.90
N VAL A 283 10.43 18.97 -9.30
CA VAL A 283 11.22 18.89 -10.54
C VAL A 283 10.31 18.55 -11.71
N ARG A 284 10.27 19.45 -12.70
CA ARG A 284 9.56 19.24 -13.97
C ARG A 284 10.47 19.55 -15.14
N GLY A 285 10.72 18.58 -15.99
CA GLY A 285 11.60 18.69 -17.14
C GLY A 285 11.44 17.57 -18.14
N SER A 286 12.02 17.70 -19.31
CA SER A 286 12.15 16.61 -20.27
C SER A 286 13.39 15.76 -19.98
N ARG A 287 13.41 14.50 -20.45
CA ARG A 287 14.60 13.65 -20.32
C ARG A 287 15.82 14.30 -20.99
N THR A 288 15.60 14.94 -22.15
CA THR A 288 16.65 15.66 -22.88
C THR A 288 17.20 16.85 -22.09
N GLU A 289 16.36 17.65 -21.40
CA GLU A 289 16.80 18.74 -20.51
C GLU A 289 17.59 18.22 -19.30
N LEU A 290 17.12 17.14 -18.66
CA LEU A 290 17.68 16.60 -17.40
C LEU A 290 18.94 15.76 -17.64
N ARG A 291 19.13 15.19 -18.82
CA ARG A 291 20.33 14.42 -19.23
C ARG A 291 20.72 13.35 -18.22
N ASP A 292 21.97 13.33 -17.80
CA ASP A 292 22.52 12.32 -16.89
C ASP A 292 22.00 12.41 -15.45
N ARG A 293 21.26 13.47 -15.11
CA ARG A 293 20.61 13.58 -13.80
C ARG A 293 19.38 12.70 -13.68
N ALA A 294 18.83 12.22 -14.78
CA ALA A 294 17.59 11.45 -14.81
C ALA A 294 17.81 10.03 -15.36
N LEU A 295 17.08 9.09 -14.78
CA LEU A 295 16.97 7.73 -15.31
C LEU A 295 16.33 7.77 -16.71
N ASP A 296 16.80 6.91 -17.62
CA ASP A 296 16.16 6.74 -18.91
C ASP A 296 14.98 5.75 -18.76
N PRO A 297 13.74 6.18 -19.00
CA PRO A 297 12.58 5.30 -18.92
C PRO A 297 12.64 4.07 -19.85
N VAL A 298 13.45 4.10 -20.91
CA VAL A 298 13.67 2.96 -21.81
C VAL A 298 14.23 1.76 -21.05
N GLU A 299 15.08 2.00 -20.05
CA GLU A 299 15.70 0.94 -19.22
C GLU A 299 14.69 0.20 -18.32
N LEU A 300 13.49 0.77 -18.13
CA LEU A 300 12.41 0.20 -17.32
C LEU A 300 11.36 -0.56 -18.15
N GLY A 301 11.59 -0.69 -19.47
CA GLY A 301 10.63 -1.24 -20.41
C GLY A 301 9.50 -0.27 -20.74
N LEU A 302 9.32 -0.03 -22.02
CA LEU A 302 8.25 0.77 -22.58
C LEU A 302 7.33 -0.09 -23.45
N TYR A 303 6.16 0.42 -23.77
CA TYR A 303 5.28 -0.26 -24.73
C TYR A 303 5.92 -0.26 -26.12
N PRO A 304 5.93 -1.42 -26.80
CA PRO A 304 6.41 -1.47 -28.17
C PRO A 304 5.50 -0.66 -29.10
N PRO A 305 6.05 -0.15 -30.22
CA PRO A 305 5.24 0.56 -31.21
C PRO A 305 4.04 -0.29 -31.67
N GLY A 306 2.84 0.30 -31.66
CA GLY A 306 1.62 -0.38 -32.09
C GLY A 306 0.94 -1.29 -31.05
N ARG A 307 1.53 -1.48 -29.85
CA ARG A 307 0.95 -2.31 -28.76
C ARG A 307 0.64 -1.52 -27.49
N ARG A 308 0.48 -0.23 -27.59
CA ARG A 308 0.18 0.62 -26.45
C ARG A 308 -1.31 0.54 -26.09
N PRO A 309 -1.67 0.29 -24.81
CA PRO A 309 -3.07 0.27 -24.39
C PRO A 309 -3.74 1.65 -24.58
N PRO A 310 -5.07 1.68 -24.77
CA PRO A 310 -5.81 2.94 -24.82
C PRO A 310 -5.59 3.78 -23.55
N GLY A 311 -5.48 5.11 -23.72
CA GLY A 311 -5.27 6.05 -22.61
C GLY A 311 -3.82 6.27 -22.20
N TYR A 312 -2.87 5.59 -22.85
CA TYR A 312 -1.44 5.83 -22.68
C TYR A 312 -0.85 6.54 -23.92
N GLU A 313 0.09 7.44 -23.69
CA GLU A 313 0.83 8.12 -24.75
C GLU A 313 2.22 7.49 -24.92
N PRO A 314 2.90 7.63 -26.08
CA PRO A 314 4.28 7.20 -26.19
C PRO A 314 5.16 8.05 -25.27
N PHE A 315 6.22 7.45 -24.71
CA PHE A 315 7.25 8.23 -24.08
C PHE A 315 7.94 9.11 -25.13
N ASP A 316 8.05 10.39 -24.82
CA ASP A 316 8.73 11.38 -25.65
C ASP A 316 9.84 12.02 -24.82
N PRO A 317 11.12 11.86 -25.18
CA PRO A 317 12.25 12.39 -24.41
C PRO A 317 12.30 13.92 -24.35
N ASP A 318 11.62 14.63 -25.25
CA ASP A 318 11.56 16.08 -25.29
C ASP A 318 10.34 16.66 -24.57
N ARG A 319 9.39 15.82 -24.20
CA ARG A 319 8.23 16.21 -23.40
C ARG A 319 8.60 16.36 -21.92
N ARG A 320 8.01 17.36 -21.26
CA ARG A 320 8.23 17.62 -19.84
C ARG A 320 7.30 16.77 -18.98
N TYR A 321 7.91 16.01 -18.06
CA TYR A 321 7.25 15.18 -17.05
C TYR A 321 7.61 15.67 -15.64
N ASP A 322 6.86 15.19 -14.65
CA ASP A 322 7.22 15.36 -13.23
C ASP A 322 8.21 14.26 -12.82
N TRP A 323 9.24 14.65 -12.04
CA TRP A 323 10.31 13.77 -11.60
C TRP A 323 10.49 13.87 -10.10
N VAL A 324 10.84 12.75 -9.47
CA VAL A 324 11.17 12.66 -8.05
C VAL A 324 12.60 12.19 -7.88
N TRP A 325 13.21 12.60 -6.78
CA TRP A 325 14.56 12.18 -6.46
C TRP A 325 14.56 10.77 -5.84
N GLY A 326 15.40 9.90 -6.38
CA GLY A 326 15.81 8.63 -5.81
C GLY A 326 17.32 8.60 -5.59
N TYR A 327 17.84 7.51 -5.06
CA TYR A 327 19.27 7.25 -4.85
C TYR A 327 19.71 6.04 -5.65
N SER A 328 20.74 6.18 -6.47
CA SER A 328 21.35 5.10 -7.26
C SER A 328 22.56 4.54 -6.51
N PHE A 329 22.53 3.25 -6.21
CA PHE A 329 23.68 2.56 -5.61
C PHE A 329 24.86 2.40 -6.57
N ARG A 330 24.62 2.34 -7.89
CA ARG A 330 25.67 2.30 -8.89
C ARG A 330 26.44 3.61 -8.96
N ARG A 331 25.71 4.74 -8.87
CA ARG A 331 26.32 6.08 -8.96
C ARG A 331 26.82 6.58 -7.61
N ASP A 332 26.41 5.95 -6.52
CA ASP A 332 26.56 6.45 -5.15
C ASP A 332 26.08 7.90 -5.00
N ALA A 333 24.97 8.22 -5.69
CA ALA A 333 24.45 9.58 -5.81
C ALA A 333 22.93 9.59 -6.09
N PRO A 334 22.25 10.70 -5.77
CA PRO A 334 20.87 10.91 -6.18
C PRO A 334 20.67 10.89 -7.70
N ILE A 335 19.50 10.45 -8.13
CA ILE A 335 19.05 10.38 -9.52
C ILE A 335 17.57 10.72 -9.61
N LEU A 336 17.16 11.45 -10.65
CA LEU A 336 15.77 11.71 -10.92
C LEU A 336 15.09 10.50 -11.58
N VAL A 337 13.95 10.12 -11.05
CA VAL A 337 13.09 9.03 -11.53
C VAL A 337 11.75 9.65 -11.95
N PRO A 338 11.14 9.24 -13.08
CA PRO A 338 9.80 9.74 -13.41
C PRO A 338 8.82 9.43 -12.27
N GLU A 339 8.05 10.43 -11.85
CA GLU A 339 7.07 10.30 -10.76
C GLU A 339 6.13 9.09 -10.97
N THR A 340 5.82 8.77 -12.23
CA THR A 340 4.96 7.65 -12.62
C THR A 340 5.53 6.27 -12.22
N TYR A 341 6.85 6.12 -12.12
CA TYR A 341 7.46 4.88 -11.64
C TYR A 341 7.60 4.84 -10.13
N ALA A 342 7.68 6.01 -9.50
CA ALA A 342 7.79 6.10 -8.05
C ALA A 342 6.43 5.93 -7.34
N TYR A 343 5.35 6.43 -7.95
CA TYR A 343 4.01 6.44 -7.35
C TYR A 343 2.95 5.95 -8.34
N TYR A 344 2.31 4.82 -8.04
CA TYR A 344 1.52 4.09 -9.03
C TYR A 344 0.08 4.61 -9.24
N ARG A 345 -0.43 5.55 -8.42
CA ARG A 345 -1.76 6.16 -8.63
C ARG A 345 -1.74 7.63 -9.06
N VAL A 346 -0.60 8.27 -9.11
CA VAL A 346 -0.48 9.69 -9.48
C VAL A 346 -1.10 10.00 -10.85
N HIS A 347 -1.09 9.03 -11.75
CA HIS A 347 -1.45 9.23 -13.14
C HIS A 347 -2.89 8.91 -13.49
N ALA A 348 -3.73 8.45 -12.55
CA ALA A 348 -5.14 8.18 -12.83
C ALA A 348 -5.89 9.42 -13.39
N SER A 349 -5.38 10.63 -13.11
CA SER A 349 -5.96 11.91 -13.53
C SER A 349 -5.07 12.78 -14.44
N LYS A 350 -3.80 12.38 -14.71
CA LYS A 350 -2.85 13.23 -15.47
C LYS A 350 -2.83 12.86 -16.96
N LYS A 351 -2.88 13.87 -17.84
CA LYS A 351 -2.58 13.72 -19.27
C LYS A 351 -1.09 13.42 -19.45
N GLY A 352 -0.73 12.57 -20.44
CA GLY A 352 0.66 12.23 -20.74
C GLY A 352 1.19 10.99 -20.02
N ARG A 353 0.30 10.17 -19.53
CA ARG A 353 0.63 8.85 -18.97
C ARG A 353 1.24 7.98 -20.05
N PHE A 354 2.49 7.51 -19.83
CA PHE A 354 3.20 6.68 -20.81
C PHE A 354 3.46 5.24 -20.35
N VAL A 355 3.21 4.93 -19.07
CA VAL A 355 3.31 3.57 -18.53
C VAL A 355 2.22 3.28 -17.51
N TYR A 356 1.88 2.00 -17.38
CA TYR A 356 1.16 1.44 -16.24
C TYR A 356 2.18 0.99 -15.19
N GLU A 357 1.98 1.38 -13.95
CA GLU A 357 2.82 0.97 -12.84
C GLU A 357 1.96 0.51 -11.66
N ILE A 358 2.53 -0.38 -10.86
CA ILE A 358 1.93 -0.99 -9.68
C ILE A 358 2.84 -0.86 -8.46
N SER A 359 2.47 -1.45 -7.33
CA SER A 359 3.26 -1.43 -6.10
C SER A 359 4.61 -2.17 -6.18
N ASN A 360 4.93 -2.83 -7.29
CA ASN A 360 6.16 -3.64 -7.43
C ASN A 360 7.42 -2.91 -6.92
N GLY A 361 8.12 -3.50 -5.94
CA GLY A 361 9.27 -2.91 -5.28
C GLY A 361 8.95 -1.88 -4.19
N CYS A 362 7.65 -1.61 -3.90
CA CYS A 362 7.25 -0.89 -2.69
C CYS A 362 7.47 -1.78 -1.47
N ALA A 363 7.99 -1.21 -0.38
CA ALA A 363 8.17 -1.97 0.84
C ALA A 363 8.15 -1.08 2.08
N LEU A 364 7.60 -1.62 3.16
CA LEU A 364 7.57 -0.99 4.48
C LEU A 364 8.49 -1.74 5.44
N GLY A 365 9.23 -1.01 6.26
CA GLY A 365 10.12 -1.58 7.27
C GLY A 365 10.16 -0.78 8.57
N GLY A 366 10.69 -1.40 9.62
CA GLY A 366 10.98 -0.73 10.88
C GLY A 366 12.15 0.26 10.81
N CYS A 367 12.85 0.30 9.67
CA CYS A 367 13.83 1.31 9.28
C CYS A 367 14.01 1.27 7.77
N ARG A 368 14.75 2.25 7.22
CA ARG A 368 14.98 2.35 5.77
C ARG A 368 15.72 1.13 5.20
N GLU A 369 16.73 0.64 5.89
CA GLU A 369 17.49 -0.54 5.47
C GLU A 369 16.61 -1.80 5.37
N GLU A 370 15.68 -1.98 6.31
CA GLU A 370 14.71 -3.05 6.28
C GLU A 370 13.76 -2.92 5.08
N ALA A 371 13.23 -1.72 4.84
CA ALA A 371 12.37 -1.45 3.70
C ALA A 371 13.10 -1.70 2.36
N ILE A 372 14.34 -1.23 2.21
CA ILE A 372 15.14 -1.48 0.99
C ILE A 372 15.34 -2.99 0.76
N LEU A 373 15.70 -3.74 1.79
CA LEU A 373 15.89 -5.19 1.68
C LEU A 373 14.61 -5.87 1.16
N HIS A 374 13.46 -5.57 1.76
CA HIS A 374 12.19 -6.17 1.33
C HIS A 374 11.77 -5.73 -0.07
N GLY A 375 12.00 -4.47 -0.46
CA GLY A 375 11.75 -4.01 -1.82
C GLY A 375 12.63 -4.71 -2.86
N VAL A 376 13.91 -4.98 -2.54
CA VAL A 376 14.79 -5.79 -3.41
C VAL A 376 14.27 -7.22 -3.55
N LEU A 377 13.79 -7.83 -2.46
CA LEU A 377 13.24 -9.19 -2.50
C LEU A 377 11.98 -9.25 -3.39
N GLU A 378 11.08 -8.28 -3.30
CA GLU A 378 9.89 -8.25 -4.15
C GLU A 378 10.25 -8.06 -5.63
N VAL A 379 11.18 -7.18 -5.97
CA VAL A 379 11.65 -7.04 -7.36
C VAL A 379 12.27 -8.35 -7.86
N ALA A 380 13.08 -9.03 -7.03
CA ALA A 380 13.68 -10.31 -7.37
C ALA A 380 12.62 -11.39 -7.65
N GLU A 381 11.58 -11.47 -6.83
CA GLU A 381 10.47 -12.41 -6.97
C GLU A 381 9.75 -12.22 -8.30
N ARG A 382 9.33 -10.98 -8.58
CA ARG A 382 8.58 -10.64 -9.79
C ARG A 382 9.43 -10.85 -11.06
N ASP A 383 10.69 -10.43 -11.04
CA ASP A 383 11.62 -10.63 -12.15
C ASP A 383 11.85 -12.12 -12.42
N ALA A 384 12.08 -12.94 -11.39
CA ALA A 384 12.31 -14.38 -11.51
C ALA A 384 11.08 -15.11 -12.07
N PHE A 385 9.90 -14.78 -11.59
CA PHE A 385 8.65 -15.35 -12.09
C PHE A 385 8.44 -15.04 -13.57
N LEU A 386 8.53 -13.75 -13.93
CA LEU A 386 8.32 -13.30 -15.31
C LEU A 386 9.39 -13.82 -16.26
N MET A 387 10.66 -13.89 -15.82
CA MET A 387 11.76 -14.48 -16.59
C MET A 387 11.49 -15.95 -16.90
N THR A 388 11.11 -16.71 -15.88
CA THR A 388 10.74 -18.14 -16.01
C THR A 388 9.58 -18.31 -16.99
N TRP A 389 8.55 -17.49 -16.89
CA TRP A 389 7.38 -17.53 -17.75
C TRP A 389 7.67 -17.16 -19.21
N TYR A 390 8.26 -15.98 -19.43
CA TYR A 390 8.43 -15.47 -20.78
C TYR A 390 9.52 -16.22 -21.57
N ALA A 391 10.53 -16.73 -20.88
CA ALA A 391 11.54 -17.57 -21.52
C ALA A 391 11.21 -19.06 -21.50
N ARG A 392 10.09 -19.50 -20.89
CA ARG A 392 9.72 -20.91 -20.71
C ARG A 392 10.90 -21.72 -20.17
N MET A 393 11.48 -21.26 -19.04
CA MET A 393 12.63 -21.96 -18.45
C MET A 393 12.16 -23.24 -17.75
N PRO A 394 12.70 -24.44 -18.09
CA PRO A 394 12.38 -25.68 -17.40
C PRO A 394 13.15 -25.77 -16.08
N VAL A 395 12.82 -24.88 -15.15
CA VAL A 395 13.47 -24.78 -13.83
C VAL A 395 13.20 -26.03 -12.98
N PRO A 396 14.10 -26.41 -12.07
CA PRO A 396 13.95 -27.63 -11.30
C PRO A 396 12.78 -27.57 -10.31
N ARG A 397 12.11 -28.70 -10.14
CA ARG A 397 11.10 -28.90 -9.10
C ARG A 397 11.79 -29.03 -7.74
N ILE A 398 11.24 -28.41 -6.70
CA ILE A 398 11.74 -28.53 -5.33
C ILE A 398 11.10 -29.74 -4.65
N ASP A 399 11.94 -30.61 -4.06
CA ASP A 399 11.50 -31.66 -3.16
C ASP A 399 11.07 -31.06 -1.82
N LEU A 400 9.77 -30.84 -1.62
CA LEU A 400 9.21 -30.26 -0.39
C LEU A 400 9.50 -31.14 0.85
N GLY A 401 9.66 -32.46 0.67
CA GLY A 401 10.03 -33.38 1.74
C GLY A 401 11.48 -33.22 2.24
N SER A 402 12.33 -32.51 1.48
CA SER A 402 13.72 -32.24 1.84
C SER A 402 13.88 -31.02 2.77
N ALA A 403 12.79 -30.36 3.19
CA ALA A 403 12.80 -29.24 4.13
C ALA A 403 13.40 -29.66 5.47
N ARG A 404 14.17 -28.76 6.12
CA ARG A 404 14.75 -28.99 7.45
C ARG A 404 13.71 -29.02 8.55
N GLY A 405 12.67 -28.17 8.40
CA GLY A 405 11.56 -28.05 9.34
C GLY A 405 10.26 -28.66 8.82
N PRO A 406 9.28 -28.92 9.70
CA PRO A 406 8.00 -29.51 9.28
C PRO A 406 7.04 -28.52 8.64
N THR A 407 7.33 -27.20 8.67
CA THR A 407 6.38 -26.15 8.28
C THR A 407 5.96 -26.26 6.81
N VAL A 408 6.94 -26.36 5.89
CA VAL A 408 6.67 -26.43 4.45
C VAL A 408 5.83 -27.67 4.10
N PRO A 409 6.23 -28.90 4.45
CA PRO A 409 5.42 -30.06 4.13
C PRO A 409 4.04 -30.05 4.81
N LEU A 410 3.91 -29.51 6.03
CA LEU A 410 2.61 -29.41 6.71
C LEU A 410 1.67 -28.42 6.03
N ILE A 411 2.15 -27.27 5.55
CA ILE A 411 1.30 -26.31 4.79
C ILE A 411 0.87 -26.94 3.47
N ALA A 412 1.78 -27.58 2.75
CA ALA A 412 1.47 -28.25 1.47
C ALA A 412 0.42 -29.37 1.65
N GLU A 413 0.55 -30.18 2.72
CA GLU A 413 -0.41 -31.23 3.05
C GLU A 413 -1.77 -30.66 3.51
N ALA A 414 -1.77 -29.55 4.27
CA ALA A 414 -3.02 -28.85 4.66
C ALA A 414 -3.78 -28.36 3.43
N ILE A 415 -3.09 -27.70 2.49
CA ILE A 415 -3.70 -27.26 1.22
C ILE A 415 -4.30 -28.47 0.48
N ARG A 416 -3.55 -29.56 0.38
CA ARG A 416 -4.01 -30.78 -0.28
C ARG A 416 -5.23 -31.38 0.43
N ALA A 417 -5.20 -31.51 1.74
CA ALA A 417 -6.28 -32.10 2.53
C ALA A 417 -7.58 -31.26 2.46
N GLU A 418 -7.46 -29.94 2.49
CA GLU A 418 -8.60 -29.03 2.47
C GLU A 418 -9.20 -28.85 1.07
N THR A 419 -8.36 -28.83 0.03
CA THR A 419 -8.78 -28.45 -1.31
C THR A 419 -8.80 -29.62 -2.30
N GLY A 420 -8.02 -30.68 -2.04
CA GLY A 420 -7.83 -31.81 -2.94
C GLY A 420 -6.87 -31.52 -4.09
N TYR A 421 -6.12 -30.40 -4.07
CA TYR A 421 -5.14 -30.06 -5.09
C TYR A 421 -3.75 -30.58 -4.73
N ASP A 422 -3.02 -31.05 -5.72
CA ASP A 422 -1.60 -31.38 -5.59
C ASP A 422 -0.77 -30.10 -5.63
N VAL A 423 0.22 -29.98 -4.74
CA VAL A 423 1.09 -28.82 -4.64
C VAL A 423 2.47 -29.14 -5.22
N MET A 424 2.93 -28.27 -6.11
CA MET A 424 4.27 -28.30 -6.71
C MET A 424 5.00 -27.01 -6.39
N ALA A 425 6.32 -27.07 -6.22
CA ALA A 425 7.19 -25.90 -6.07
C ALA A 425 8.39 -26.00 -7.00
N PHE A 426 8.85 -24.86 -7.52
CA PHE A 426 9.92 -24.76 -8.50
C PHE A 426 10.93 -23.68 -8.09
N ASP A 427 12.24 -23.97 -8.28
CA ASP A 427 13.33 -23.02 -8.01
C ASP A 427 13.53 -22.09 -9.21
N THR A 428 13.02 -20.87 -9.10
CA THR A 428 13.13 -19.81 -10.12
C THR A 428 14.29 -18.85 -9.89
N THR A 429 15.20 -19.18 -8.98
CA THR A 429 16.34 -18.33 -8.60
C THR A 429 17.18 -17.91 -9.80
N LEU A 430 17.36 -16.59 -9.99
CA LEU A 430 18.14 -16.01 -11.07
C LEU A 430 19.62 -15.78 -10.67
N GLU A 431 20.35 -15.07 -11.51
CA GLU A 431 21.80 -14.83 -11.40
C GLU A 431 22.24 -14.11 -10.13
N GLN A 432 21.36 -13.31 -9.48
CA GLN A 432 21.65 -12.66 -8.21
C GLN A 432 21.64 -13.63 -7.02
N GLY A 433 21.14 -14.85 -7.22
CA GLY A 433 21.13 -15.88 -6.21
C GLY A 433 20.24 -15.57 -5.00
N ILE A 434 19.19 -14.77 -5.20
CA ILE A 434 18.14 -14.57 -4.20
C ILE A 434 17.15 -15.71 -4.38
N PRO A 435 16.91 -16.56 -3.37
CA PRO A 435 15.95 -17.65 -3.49
C PRO A 435 14.56 -17.11 -3.83
N CYS A 436 14.11 -17.42 -5.04
CA CYS A 436 12.78 -17.13 -5.56
C CYS A 436 12.13 -18.43 -5.96
N VAL A 437 10.85 -18.59 -5.65
CA VAL A 437 10.13 -19.82 -5.90
C VAL A 437 8.78 -19.53 -6.57
N TRP A 438 8.38 -20.47 -7.42
CA TRP A 438 7.05 -20.54 -7.98
C TRP A 438 6.35 -21.75 -7.37
N VAL A 439 5.20 -21.56 -6.74
CA VAL A 439 4.34 -22.65 -6.27
C VAL A 439 3.09 -22.73 -7.13
N MET A 440 2.60 -23.95 -7.33
CA MET A 440 1.43 -24.20 -8.12
C MET A 440 0.58 -25.30 -7.47
N ALA A 441 -0.72 -25.03 -7.33
CA ALA A 441 -1.73 -26.03 -7.02
C ALA A 441 -2.35 -26.54 -8.32
N VAL A 442 -2.39 -27.86 -8.50
CA VAL A 442 -2.93 -28.51 -9.71
C VAL A 442 -4.07 -29.45 -9.33
N ASP A 443 -5.21 -29.33 -10.01
CA ASP A 443 -6.35 -30.23 -9.80
C ASP A 443 -6.11 -31.60 -10.43
N PRO A 444 -5.98 -32.69 -9.63
CA PRO A 444 -5.74 -34.04 -10.16
C PRO A 444 -7.03 -34.67 -10.74
N SER A 445 -8.20 -34.11 -10.43
CA SER A 445 -9.49 -34.71 -10.80
C SER A 445 -9.90 -34.46 -12.25
N SER A 446 -9.22 -33.50 -12.93
CA SER A 446 -9.53 -33.08 -14.31
C SER A 446 -10.99 -32.66 -14.53
N ARG A 447 -11.66 -32.13 -13.50
CA ARG A 447 -13.05 -31.66 -13.56
C ARG A 447 -13.12 -30.28 -14.22
N ASP A 448 -14.14 -30.05 -15.03
CA ASP A 448 -14.37 -28.78 -15.73
C ASP A 448 -14.93 -27.66 -14.84
N ASP A 449 -15.48 -27.99 -13.68
CA ASP A 449 -16.07 -27.04 -12.73
C ASP A 449 -15.06 -26.57 -11.66
N ARG A 450 -13.78 -27.00 -11.79
CA ARG A 450 -12.69 -26.63 -10.90
C ARG A 450 -11.54 -26.00 -11.67
N PRO A 451 -10.83 -25.00 -11.09
CA PRO A 451 -9.63 -24.46 -11.71
C PRO A 451 -8.59 -25.54 -11.96
N ALA A 452 -8.01 -25.58 -13.15
CA ALA A 452 -6.97 -26.55 -13.50
C ALA A 452 -5.69 -26.31 -12.71
N ALA A 453 -5.27 -25.04 -12.58
CA ALA A 453 -4.10 -24.65 -11.82
C ALA A 453 -4.27 -23.28 -11.19
N VAL A 454 -3.60 -23.06 -10.06
CA VAL A 454 -3.44 -21.76 -9.40
C VAL A 454 -1.97 -21.60 -9.06
N CYS A 455 -1.40 -20.43 -9.34
CA CYS A 455 0.01 -20.11 -9.14
C CYS A 455 0.19 -19.07 -8.05
N ALA A 456 1.31 -19.08 -7.34
CA ALA A 456 1.80 -18.01 -6.49
C ALA A 456 3.33 -18.01 -6.51
N ALA A 457 3.94 -16.95 -6.03
CA ALA A 457 5.39 -16.87 -5.89
C ALA A 457 5.81 -16.46 -4.48
N GLY A 458 7.09 -16.57 -4.20
CA GLY A 458 7.66 -16.09 -2.95
C GLY A 458 9.16 -15.94 -3.07
N SER A 459 9.69 -14.97 -2.34
CA SER A 459 11.13 -14.75 -2.22
C SER A 459 11.53 -14.58 -0.76
N HIS A 460 12.72 -15.03 -0.45
CA HIS A 460 13.35 -14.80 0.85
C HIS A 460 14.82 -15.18 0.77
N LEU A 461 15.67 -14.68 1.69
CA LEU A 461 17.08 -15.06 1.75
C LEU A 461 17.30 -16.48 2.33
N ASP A 462 16.28 -17.07 2.92
CA ASP A 462 16.23 -18.50 3.27
C ASP A 462 15.22 -19.20 2.33
N PRO A 463 15.62 -20.27 1.63
CA PRO A 463 14.77 -20.94 0.63
C PRO A 463 13.49 -21.56 1.21
N GLU A 464 13.54 -22.09 2.43
CA GLU A 464 12.34 -22.66 3.07
C GLU A 464 11.31 -21.56 3.37
N SER A 465 11.81 -20.40 3.84
CA SER A 465 10.95 -19.22 4.05
C SER A 465 10.36 -18.67 2.74
N ALA A 466 11.11 -18.73 1.61
CA ALA A 466 10.58 -18.36 0.31
C ALA A 466 9.39 -19.25 -0.10
N VAL A 467 9.53 -20.58 0.08
CA VAL A 467 8.44 -21.53 -0.17
C VAL A 467 7.28 -21.34 0.80
N GLU A 468 7.55 -21.09 2.10
CA GLU A 468 6.51 -20.83 3.11
C GLU A 468 5.66 -19.62 2.75
N ASN A 469 6.30 -18.51 2.30
CA ASN A 469 5.61 -17.31 1.84
C ASN A 469 4.71 -17.61 0.62
N ALA A 470 5.26 -18.28 -0.39
CA ALA A 470 4.53 -18.65 -1.60
C ALA A 470 3.34 -19.60 -1.32
N LEU A 471 3.51 -20.58 -0.44
CA LEU A 471 2.43 -21.49 -0.03
C LEU A 471 1.34 -20.77 0.75
N SER A 472 1.71 -19.80 1.59
CA SER A 472 0.75 -18.99 2.34
C SER A 472 -0.10 -18.11 1.40
N GLU A 473 0.51 -17.57 0.36
CA GLU A 473 -0.21 -16.83 -0.68
C GLU A 473 -1.14 -17.75 -1.48
N LEU A 474 -0.63 -18.89 -1.96
CA LEU A 474 -1.40 -19.90 -2.68
C LEU A 474 -2.61 -20.35 -1.87
N GLY A 475 -2.44 -20.63 -0.57
CA GLY A 475 -3.51 -21.05 0.35
C GLY A 475 -4.64 -20.04 0.50
N SER A 476 -4.40 -18.77 0.19
CA SER A 476 -5.45 -17.73 0.21
C SER A 476 -6.16 -17.56 -1.14
N ILE A 477 -5.42 -17.71 -2.25
CA ILE A 477 -5.94 -17.48 -3.60
C ILE A 477 -6.77 -18.68 -4.08
N LEU A 478 -6.30 -19.90 -3.79
CA LEU A 478 -6.90 -21.13 -4.28
C LEU A 478 -8.37 -21.31 -3.85
N PRO A 479 -8.75 -21.18 -2.55
CA PRO A 479 -10.16 -21.33 -2.14
C PRO A 479 -11.08 -20.29 -2.78
N ASP A 480 -10.62 -19.04 -2.91
CA ASP A 480 -11.41 -18.00 -3.57
C ASP A 480 -11.66 -18.34 -5.04
N LEU A 481 -10.61 -18.74 -5.78
CA LEU A 481 -10.76 -19.10 -7.18
C LEU A 481 -11.64 -20.35 -7.35
N VAL A 482 -11.48 -21.37 -6.50
CA VAL A 482 -12.36 -22.58 -6.52
C VAL A 482 -13.83 -22.20 -6.34
N ARG A 483 -14.13 -21.28 -5.43
CA ARG A 483 -15.50 -20.83 -5.16
C ARG A 483 -16.12 -20.08 -6.34
N ARG A 484 -15.39 -19.14 -6.96
CA ARG A 484 -15.93 -18.26 -8.02
C ARG A 484 -15.82 -18.86 -9.43
N TYR A 485 -14.91 -19.78 -9.68
CA TYR A 485 -14.62 -20.31 -11.00
C TYR A 485 -15.81 -20.90 -11.75
N PRO A 486 -16.73 -21.67 -11.11
CA PRO A 486 -17.91 -22.23 -11.82
C PRO A 486 -18.76 -21.14 -12.48
N ALA A 487 -18.91 -19.98 -11.85
CA ALA A 487 -19.68 -18.86 -12.39
C ALA A 487 -18.91 -18.05 -13.47
N GLU A 488 -17.58 -18.10 -13.44
CA GLU A 488 -16.70 -17.33 -14.35
C GLU A 488 -16.06 -18.18 -15.45
N ARG A 489 -16.35 -19.46 -15.51
CA ARG A 489 -15.72 -20.41 -16.45
C ARG A 489 -15.81 -19.99 -17.91
N ASP A 490 -16.97 -19.52 -18.36
CA ASP A 490 -17.14 -19.12 -19.76
C ASP A 490 -16.32 -17.85 -20.09
N ARG A 491 -16.19 -16.94 -19.12
CA ARG A 491 -15.27 -15.79 -19.21
C ARG A 491 -13.84 -16.24 -19.29
N ALA A 492 -13.43 -17.23 -18.49
CA ALA A 492 -12.09 -17.81 -18.54
C ALA A 492 -11.77 -18.43 -19.91
N ARG A 493 -12.69 -19.21 -20.48
CA ARG A 493 -12.53 -19.79 -21.83
C ARG A 493 -12.42 -18.71 -22.92
N ALA A 494 -13.20 -17.65 -22.84
CA ALA A 494 -13.09 -16.54 -23.79
C ALA A 494 -11.73 -15.84 -23.76
N MET A 495 -11.00 -15.89 -22.63
CA MET A 495 -9.62 -15.36 -22.50
C MET A 495 -8.57 -16.30 -23.13
N VAL A 496 -8.86 -17.59 -23.27
CA VAL A 496 -7.98 -18.53 -23.98
C VAL A 496 -7.89 -18.17 -25.46
N ASP A 497 -9.05 -17.88 -26.06
CA ASP A 497 -9.20 -17.54 -27.46
C ASP A 497 -8.72 -16.11 -27.78
N ASP A 498 -8.97 -15.17 -26.84
CA ASP A 498 -8.64 -13.76 -26.96
C ASP A 498 -7.91 -13.24 -25.71
N PRO A 499 -6.56 -13.27 -25.71
CA PRO A 499 -5.76 -12.78 -24.58
C PRO A 499 -5.99 -11.31 -24.21
N SER A 500 -6.51 -10.46 -25.11
CA SER A 500 -6.81 -9.05 -24.81
C SER A 500 -7.94 -8.87 -23.78
N ARG A 501 -8.68 -9.96 -23.49
CA ARG A 501 -9.69 -10.01 -22.43
C ARG A 501 -9.08 -10.16 -21.04
N VAL A 502 -7.80 -10.51 -20.92
CA VAL A 502 -7.06 -10.47 -19.65
C VAL A 502 -6.68 -9.02 -19.37
N ARG A 503 -7.42 -8.35 -18.51
CA ARG A 503 -7.33 -6.90 -18.28
C ARG A 503 -6.88 -6.49 -16.89
N GLU A 504 -7.15 -7.34 -15.89
CA GLU A 504 -6.87 -7.06 -14.48
C GLU A 504 -6.21 -8.26 -13.80
N MET A 505 -5.69 -8.06 -12.59
CA MET A 505 -4.94 -9.06 -11.83
C MET A 505 -5.72 -10.39 -11.69
N ALA A 506 -6.99 -10.34 -11.32
CA ALA A 506 -7.82 -11.53 -11.13
C ALA A 506 -8.02 -12.37 -12.42
N ASP A 507 -7.89 -11.75 -13.60
CA ASP A 507 -8.03 -12.45 -14.89
C ASP A 507 -6.88 -13.41 -15.15
N HIS A 508 -5.68 -13.10 -14.65
CA HIS A 508 -4.50 -13.94 -14.82
C HIS A 508 -4.67 -15.31 -14.18
N SER A 509 -5.10 -15.35 -12.92
CA SER A 509 -5.40 -16.62 -12.24
C SER A 509 -6.60 -17.35 -12.87
N LEU A 510 -7.65 -16.59 -13.24
CA LEU A 510 -8.87 -17.13 -13.83
C LEU A 510 -8.59 -17.83 -15.18
N LEU A 511 -7.73 -17.26 -16.03
CA LEU A 511 -7.33 -17.85 -17.31
C LEU A 511 -6.72 -19.24 -17.11
N TYR A 512 -5.80 -19.41 -16.15
CA TYR A 512 -5.13 -20.68 -15.88
C TYR A 512 -5.96 -21.67 -15.07
N GLY A 513 -7.16 -21.27 -14.68
CA GLY A 513 -8.22 -22.18 -14.27
C GLY A 513 -8.74 -23.07 -15.41
N THR A 514 -8.54 -22.69 -16.68
CA THR A 514 -8.97 -23.50 -17.82
C THR A 514 -7.97 -24.62 -18.15
N ARG A 515 -8.46 -25.78 -18.58
CA ARG A 515 -7.61 -26.91 -18.99
C ARG A 515 -6.80 -26.57 -20.24
N GLU A 516 -7.37 -25.81 -21.14
CA GLU A 516 -6.74 -25.37 -22.39
C GLU A 516 -5.52 -24.46 -22.11
N ALA A 517 -5.61 -23.55 -21.14
CA ALA A 517 -4.47 -22.71 -20.78
C ALA A 517 -3.43 -23.45 -19.91
N PHE A 518 -3.83 -24.51 -19.20
CA PHE A 518 -2.93 -25.28 -18.34
C PHE A 518 -1.77 -25.91 -19.12
N SER A 519 -1.99 -26.39 -20.35
CA SER A 519 -0.93 -26.93 -21.21
C SER A 519 0.21 -25.95 -21.50
N ARG A 520 -0.02 -24.63 -21.32
CA ARG A 520 1.03 -23.62 -21.45
C ARG A 520 2.07 -23.68 -20.32
N LEU A 521 1.79 -24.46 -19.25
CA LEU A 521 2.65 -24.69 -18.09
C LEU A 521 3.46 -26.01 -18.19
N ASP A 522 3.32 -26.80 -19.27
CA ASP A 522 3.98 -28.08 -19.44
C ASP A 522 5.51 -28.00 -19.27
N PHE A 523 6.13 -26.87 -19.65
CA PHE A 523 7.57 -26.65 -19.48
C PHE A 523 8.02 -26.64 -18.00
N LEU A 524 7.10 -26.39 -17.06
CA LEU A 524 7.32 -26.49 -15.61
C LEU A 524 6.90 -27.86 -15.08
N VAL A 525 5.68 -28.30 -15.43
CA VAL A 525 5.09 -29.55 -14.92
C VAL A 525 5.94 -30.75 -15.30
N ASP A 526 6.43 -30.79 -16.55
CA ASP A 526 7.20 -31.89 -17.11
C ASP A 526 8.73 -31.73 -16.93
N THR A 527 9.17 -30.78 -16.06
CA THR A 527 10.62 -30.61 -15.82
C THR A 527 11.24 -31.91 -15.31
N PRO A 528 12.35 -32.38 -15.94
CA PRO A 528 12.99 -33.63 -15.56
C PRO A 528 13.86 -33.52 -14.30
N HIS A 529 14.09 -32.29 -13.82
CA HIS A 529 15.02 -32.02 -12.72
C HIS A 529 14.29 -31.78 -11.42
N THR A 530 14.74 -32.44 -10.37
CA THR A 530 14.32 -32.17 -8.98
C THR A 530 15.52 -31.73 -8.16
N VAL A 531 15.33 -30.75 -7.30
CA VAL A 531 16.36 -30.19 -6.42
C VAL A 531 15.89 -30.27 -4.97
N ARG A 532 16.81 -30.54 -4.04
CA ARG A 532 16.57 -30.42 -2.61
C ARG A 532 16.82 -28.99 -2.15
N PHE A 533 16.22 -28.58 -1.04
CA PHE A 533 16.46 -27.25 -0.47
C PHE A 533 17.94 -26.92 -0.24
N ALA A 534 18.74 -27.92 0.15
CA ALA A 534 20.17 -27.75 0.35
C ALA A 534 20.95 -27.47 -0.93
N ASP A 535 20.41 -27.93 -2.08
CA ASP A 535 21.07 -27.91 -3.38
C ASP A 535 20.53 -26.79 -4.30
N MET A 536 19.54 -26.01 -3.84
CA MET A 536 19.03 -24.85 -4.57
C MET A 536 20.15 -23.86 -4.89
N ARG A 537 20.08 -23.23 -6.08
CA ARG A 537 21.06 -22.24 -6.53
C ARG A 537 21.03 -21.04 -5.57
N ARG A 538 22.13 -20.83 -4.82
CA ARG A 538 22.28 -19.67 -3.94
C ARG A 538 23.75 -19.39 -3.65
N PRO A 539 24.17 -18.14 -3.55
CA PRO A 539 25.42 -17.77 -2.90
C PRO A 539 25.33 -18.05 -1.39
N ALA A 540 26.44 -17.87 -0.69
CA ALA A 540 26.46 -17.99 0.77
C ALA A 540 25.32 -17.17 1.41
N ALA A 541 24.62 -17.76 2.37
CA ALA A 541 23.56 -17.08 3.08
C ALA A 541 24.07 -15.79 3.75
N LEU A 542 23.31 -14.71 3.65
CA LEU A 542 23.62 -13.47 4.37
C LEU A 542 23.45 -13.71 5.87
N ARG A 543 24.54 -13.67 6.60
CA ARG A 543 24.58 -13.92 8.06
C ARG A 543 25.14 -12.75 8.83
N HIS A 544 25.15 -11.55 8.23
CA HIS A 544 25.57 -10.36 8.95
C HIS A 544 24.64 -10.11 10.16
N THR A 545 25.20 -9.56 11.23
CA THR A 545 24.41 -9.11 12.38
C THR A 545 23.78 -7.75 12.12
N ASP A 546 24.32 -7.04 11.11
CA ASP A 546 23.89 -5.73 10.67
C ASP A 546 23.09 -5.80 9.37
N LEU A 547 21.93 -5.15 9.34
CA LEU A 547 21.03 -5.15 8.19
C LEU A 547 21.56 -4.27 7.05
N GLY A 548 22.31 -3.20 7.38
CA GLY A 548 22.95 -2.35 6.37
C GLY A 548 23.98 -3.13 5.55
N ASP A 549 24.69 -4.09 6.17
CA ASP A 549 25.64 -4.95 5.44
C ASP A 549 24.92 -5.93 4.51
N ASP A 550 23.76 -6.47 4.95
CA ASP A 550 22.93 -7.30 4.09
C ASP A 550 22.43 -6.52 2.87
N VAL A 551 21.99 -5.26 3.05
CA VAL A 551 21.55 -4.40 1.94
C VAL A 551 22.71 -4.10 0.98
N ARG A 552 23.92 -3.78 1.49
CA ARG A 552 25.10 -3.56 0.64
C ARG A 552 25.44 -4.78 -0.19
N GLU A 553 25.41 -5.97 0.41
CA GLU A 553 25.67 -7.22 -0.29
C GLU A 553 24.61 -7.52 -1.36
N LEU A 554 23.31 -7.30 -1.06
CA LEU A 554 22.24 -7.46 -2.05
C LEU A 554 22.40 -6.47 -3.21
N ALA A 555 22.65 -5.20 -2.92
CA ALA A 555 22.88 -4.20 -3.95
C ALA A 555 24.10 -4.58 -4.82
N ARG A 556 25.21 -5.04 -4.19
CA ARG A 556 26.40 -5.49 -4.91
C ARG A 556 26.12 -6.63 -5.89
N ARG A 557 25.26 -7.60 -5.55
CA ARG A 557 24.88 -8.71 -6.46
C ARG A 557 24.20 -8.21 -7.74
N TYR A 558 23.37 -7.17 -7.63
CA TYR A 558 22.78 -6.53 -8.80
C TYR A 558 23.80 -5.72 -9.59
N LEU A 559 24.66 -4.95 -8.90
CA LEU A 559 25.72 -4.18 -9.54
C LEU A 559 26.70 -5.08 -10.30
N ASP A 560 27.10 -6.22 -9.73
CA ASP A 560 27.96 -7.22 -10.36
C ASP A 560 27.31 -7.86 -11.60
N ALA A 561 25.96 -7.97 -11.60
CA ALA A 561 25.19 -8.38 -12.76
C ALA A 561 24.99 -7.26 -13.81
N GLY A 562 25.55 -6.08 -13.57
CA GLY A 562 25.43 -4.93 -14.48
C GLY A 562 24.11 -4.14 -14.30
N LEU A 563 23.36 -4.35 -13.23
CA LEU A 563 22.10 -3.65 -12.95
C LEU A 563 22.31 -2.59 -11.84
N ASP A 564 21.57 -1.48 -11.92
CA ASP A 564 21.51 -0.49 -10.83
C ASP A 564 20.41 -0.86 -9.83
N VAL A 565 20.56 -0.43 -8.58
CA VAL A 565 19.51 -0.44 -7.57
C VAL A 565 19.19 1.00 -7.21
N ILE A 566 17.99 1.44 -7.55
CA ILE A 566 17.53 2.80 -7.29
C ILE A 566 16.44 2.74 -6.21
N VAL A 567 16.55 3.64 -5.23
CA VAL A 567 15.61 3.70 -4.11
C VAL A 567 14.98 5.08 -4.02
N VAL A 568 13.66 5.14 -4.05
CA VAL A 568 12.88 6.36 -3.76
C VAL A 568 12.31 6.26 -2.36
N ASP A 569 12.53 7.29 -1.53
CA ASP A 569 11.96 7.37 -0.17
C ASP A 569 10.50 7.80 -0.26
N GLN A 570 9.56 6.90 0.07
CA GLN A 570 8.12 7.12 0.08
C GLN A 570 7.58 7.35 1.49
N THR A 571 8.47 7.53 2.49
CA THR A 571 8.08 7.68 3.89
C THR A 571 7.28 8.96 4.11
N THR A 572 6.02 8.81 4.53
CA THR A 572 5.12 9.93 4.86
C THR A 572 5.19 10.28 6.37
N PRO A 573 4.66 11.43 6.80
CA PRO A 573 4.50 11.75 8.22
C PRO A 573 3.70 10.69 9.00
N GLU A 574 2.72 10.07 8.37
CA GLU A 574 1.93 8.99 8.98
C GLU A 574 2.81 7.76 9.28
N HIS A 575 3.74 7.39 8.42
CA HIS A 575 4.70 6.32 8.71
C HIS A 575 5.61 6.68 9.89
N ARG A 576 6.07 7.94 9.95
CA ARG A 576 6.95 8.43 11.03
C ARG A 576 6.24 8.44 12.39
N ALA A 577 4.90 8.52 12.43
CA ALA A 577 4.13 8.43 13.67
C ALA A 577 4.39 7.13 14.44
N PHE A 578 4.88 6.08 13.75
CA PHE A 578 5.26 4.80 14.35
C PHE A 578 6.68 4.36 14.00
N ASP A 579 7.57 5.30 13.65
CA ASP A 579 8.97 5.06 13.26
C ASP A 579 9.09 4.00 12.14
N LEU A 580 8.18 4.02 11.18
CA LEU A 580 8.22 3.19 9.98
C LEU A 580 8.88 3.93 8.82
N SER A 581 9.49 3.19 7.91
CA SER A 581 10.03 3.69 6.65
C SER A 581 9.39 2.97 5.47
N CYS A 582 9.02 3.71 4.44
CA CYS A 582 8.47 3.18 3.19
C CYS A 582 9.38 3.59 2.03
N VAL A 583 9.65 2.67 1.11
CA VAL A 583 10.48 2.93 -0.07
C VAL A 583 9.90 2.28 -1.32
N LYS A 584 10.30 2.77 -2.47
CA LYS A 584 10.18 2.09 -3.76
C LYS A 584 11.56 1.72 -4.25
N VAL A 585 11.81 0.43 -4.44
CA VAL A 585 13.02 -0.09 -5.10
C VAL A 585 12.73 -0.25 -6.59
N ILE A 586 13.60 0.30 -7.42
CA ILE A 586 13.54 0.22 -8.89
C ILE A 586 14.87 -0.32 -9.37
N ILE A 587 14.84 -1.41 -10.13
CA ILE A 587 16.04 -2.05 -10.68
C ILE A 587 15.92 -2.06 -12.20
N PRO A 588 16.51 -1.07 -12.90
CA PRO A 588 16.45 -1.00 -14.36
C PRO A 588 17.01 -2.27 -15.01
N GLY A 589 16.33 -2.77 -16.03
CA GLY A 589 16.67 -4.02 -16.71
C GLY A 589 16.02 -5.29 -16.15
N THR A 590 15.33 -5.22 -15.00
CA THR A 590 14.41 -6.30 -14.54
C THR A 590 13.10 -6.24 -15.30
N LEU A 591 12.40 -7.39 -15.38
CA LEU A 591 11.12 -7.47 -16.08
C LEU A 591 10.02 -6.79 -15.23
N PRO A 592 9.32 -5.78 -15.77
CA PRO A 592 8.29 -5.09 -15.03
C PRO A 592 7.02 -5.94 -14.91
N MET A 593 6.55 -6.17 -13.69
CA MET A 593 5.26 -6.79 -13.43
C MET A 593 4.13 -5.86 -13.87
N THR A 594 3.21 -6.38 -14.66
CA THR A 594 2.04 -5.66 -15.16
C THR A 594 0.84 -6.58 -15.22
N PHE A 595 -0.33 -6.11 -14.82
CA PHE A 595 -1.57 -6.85 -14.95
C PHE A 595 -2.38 -6.38 -16.16
N GLY A 596 -2.88 -7.37 -16.91
CA GLY A 596 -3.48 -7.17 -18.23
C GLY A 596 -2.51 -7.48 -19.38
N HIS A 597 -2.97 -8.25 -20.37
CA HIS A 597 -2.13 -8.69 -21.48
C HIS A 597 -1.53 -7.51 -22.28
N ASP A 598 -2.33 -6.48 -22.53
CA ASP A 598 -1.92 -5.31 -23.30
C ASP A 598 -0.98 -4.36 -22.50
N GLN A 599 -0.86 -4.57 -21.19
CA GLN A 599 0.06 -3.81 -20.33
C GLN A 599 1.52 -4.33 -20.38
N ARG A 600 1.78 -5.41 -21.11
CA ARG A 600 3.09 -6.06 -21.18
C ARG A 600 4.17 -5.13 -21.78
N ARG A 601 5.26 -4.91 -21.05
CA ARG A 601 6.37 -4.01 -21.39
C ARG A 601 7.73 -4.70 -21.30
N ILE A 602 7.87 -5.89 -21.89
CA ILE A 602 9.09 -6.72 -21.81
C ILE A 602 9.96 -6.63 -23.07
N ASP A 603 9.44 -6.08 -24.16
CA ASP A 603 10.16 -5.94 -25.41
C ASP A 603 11.32 -4.93 -25.24
N GLY A 604 12.49 -5.28 -25.73
CA GLY A 604 13.68 -4.43 -25.62
C GLY A 604 14.46 -4.57 -24.31
N ILE A 605 14.07 -5.46 -23.37
CA ILE A 605 14.86 -5.77 -22.17
C ILE A 605 15.87 -6.89 -22.50
N PRO A 606 17.18 -6.58 -22.60
CA PRO A 606 18.19 -7.56 -23.06
C PRO A 606 18.27 -8.80 -22.16
N ARG A 607 18.07 -8.62 -20.84
CA ARG A 607 18.15 -9.73 -19.87
C ARG A 607 17.19 -10.89 -20.19
N LEU A 608 16.01 -10.62 -20.72
CA LEU A 608 15.08 -11.68 -21.11
C LEU A 608 15.68 -12.64 -22.16
N ARG A 609 16.58 -12.13 -23.01
CA ARG A 609 17.26 -12.94 -24.02
C ARG A 609 18.46 -13.70 -23.46
N ASP A 610 19.25 -13.03 -22.62
CA ASP A 610 20.59 -13.48 -22.28
C ASP A 610 20.63 -14.33 -20.99
N VAL A 611 19.82 -14.01 -19.98
CA VAL A 611 19.84 -14.68 -18.67
C VAL A 611 19.47 -16.15 -18.75
N PRO A 612 18.43 -16.60 -19.48
CA PRO A 612 18.11 -18.01 -19.60
C PRO A 612 19.24 -18.85 -20.20
N HIS A 613 20.00 -18.29 -21.16
CA HIS A 613 21.18 -18.91 -21.73
C HIS A 613 22.35 -18.96 -20.72
N ARG A 614 22.67 -17.86 -20.06
CA ARG A 614 23.74 -17.80 -19.05
C ARG A 614 23.49 -18.74 -17.86
N LEU A 615 22.23 -18.98 -17.52
CA LEU A 615 21.85 -19.91 -16.45
C LEU A 615 21.81 -21.38 -16.90
N GLY A 616 22.03 -21.66 -18.20
CA GLY A 616 22.08 -23.01 -18.77
C GLY A 616 20.71 -23.63 -19.07
N TYR A 617 19.64 -22.83 -19.06
CA TYR A 617 18.30 -23.30 -19.44
C TYR A 617 18.08 -23.32 -20.98
N ARG A 618 19.01 -22.71 -21.72
CA ARG A 618 18.98 -22.67 -23.20
C ARG A 618 20.41 -22.74 -23.75
N ASP A 619 20.55 -23.33 -24.92
CA ASP A 619 21.84 -23.46 -25.63
C ASP A 619 22.28 -22.12 -26.27
N ALA A 620 21.36 -21.20 -26.50
CA ALA A 620 21.62 -19.90 -27.11
C ALA A 620 20.69 -18.83 -26.53
N PRO A 621 21.03 -17.53 -26.66
CA PRO A 621 20.15 -16.42 -26.27
C PRO A 621 18.77 -16.53 -26.92
N LEU A 622 17.72 -16.22 -26.15
CA LEU A 622 16.32 -16.32 -26.59
C LEU A 622 16.05 -15.40 -27.78
N ALA A 623 15.58 -15.97 -28.87
CA ALA A 623 15.11 -15.19 -30.02
C ALA A 623 13.81 -14.45 -29.68
N PRO A 624 13.54 -13.27 -30.27
CA PRO A 624 12.27 -12.56 -30.04
C PRO A 624 11.01 -13.41 -30.29
N SER A 625 11.04 -14.28 -31.30
CA SER A 625 9.94 -15.21 -31.61
C SER A 625 9.78 -16.35 -30.59
N GLY A 626 10.77 -16.57 -29.74
CA GLY A 626 10.75 -17.58 -28.68
C GLY A 626 10.12 -17.11 -27.39
N VAL A 627 9.85 -15.81 -27.26
CA VAL A 627 9.21 -15.24 -26.07
C VAL A 627 7.78 -15.74 -25.96
N ASN A 628 7.41 -16.22 -24.78
CA ASN A 628 6.04 -16.69 -24.52
C ASN A 628 5.02 -15.58 -24.80
N PRO A 629 4.09 -15.74 -25.77
CA PRO A 629 3.16 -14.68 -26.15
C PRO A 629 1.97 -14.56 -25.18
N HIS A 630 1.75 -15.55 -24.33
CA HIS A 630 0.58 -15.63 -23.48
C HIS A 630 0.68 -14.74 -22.22
N PRO A 631 -0.45 -14.31 -21.64
CA PRO A 631 -0.47 -13.68 -20.33
C PRO A 631 0.19 -14.56 -19.27
N HIS A 632 0.87 -13.95 -18.30
CA HIS A 632 1.48 -14.73 -17.21
C HIS A 632 0.42 -15.22 -16.22
N PRO A 633 0.64 -16.35 -15.51
CA PRO A 633 -0.30 -16.87 -14.52
C PRO A 633 -0.13 -16.27 -13.11
N PHE A 634 0.66 -15.24 -12.92
CA PHE A 634 0.86 -14.58 -11.63
C PHE A 634 -0.44 -13.88 -11.20
N PRO A 635 -0.93 -14.10 -9.94
CA PRO A 635 -2.16 -13.50 -9.41
C PRO A 635 -1.98 -12.05 -9.01
#